data_bdbf5fc92b47a1fc12ad215862035542
#
_entry.id   bdbf5fc92b47a1fc12ad215862035542
#
_cell.length_a   1.000
_cell.length_b   1.000
_cell.length_c   1.000
_cell.angle_alpha   90.00
_cell.angle_beta   90.00
_cell.angle_gamma   90.00
#
_symmetry.space_group_name_H-M   'P 1'
#
loop_
_entity.id
_entity.type
_entity.pdbx_description
1 polymer ?
#
loop_
_entity_poly.entity_id
_entity_poly.type
_entity_poly.pdbx_seq_one_letter_code
_entity_poly.pdbx_strand_id
1 'polypeptide(L)'
;MFLSLAFAQPSLADRLWATPAQVEGPYYPAVEPKEKDWNLLKTAQGNNELADGIPLQLEGKILDHNGVPIVGATIEIWQSDNNGIYKHPKAPRTDRFDQSFQGFGAVETNSDGYYRFLTIMP
;
A
#
# COMPACT_ATOMS: atom_id res chain seq x y z
N MET A 1 41.93 -2.16 -32.61
CA MET A 1 40.69 -2.58 -31.93
C MET A 1 40.21 -1.45 -31.06
N PHE A 2 39.15 -0.76 -31.46
CA PHE A 2 38.62 0.35 -30.68
C PHE A 2 37.54 -0.21 -29.75
N LEU A 3 37.82 -0.20 -28.44
CA LEU A 3 36.82 -0.46 -27.44
C LEU A 3 35.98 0.81 -27.25
N SER A 4 34.90 0.94 -27.97
CA SER A 4 33.93 2.01 -27.70
C SER A 4 33.12 1.58 -26.49
N LEU A 5 33.48 2.10 -25.32
CA LEU A 5 32.60 2.07 -24.17
C LEU A 5 31.47 3.07 -24.42
N ALA A 6 30.46 2.62 -25.16
CA ALA A 6 29.23 3.36 -25.25
C ALA A 6 28.51 3.19 -23.91
N PHE A 7 28.64 4.18 -23.02
CA PHE A 7 27.70 4.31 -21.91
C PHE A 7 26.38 4.69 -22.54
N ALA A 8 25.45 3.71 -22.57
CA ALA A 8 24.08 4.00 -22.94
C ALA A 8 23.55 5.02 -21.96
N GLN A 9 23.45 6.28 -22.40
CA GLN A 9 22.70 7.26 -21.63
C GLN A 9 21.23 6.83 -21.66
N PRO A 10 20.52 6.79 -20.50
CA PRO A 10 19.12 6.51 -20.53
C PRO A 10 18.43 7.49 -21.43
N SER A 11 17.76 7.00 -22.47
CA SER A 11 16.90 7.80 -23.34
C SER A 11 15.74 8.37 -22.50
N LEU A 12 15.04 9.39 -23.01
CA LEU A 12 13.81 9.87 -22.35
C LEU A 12 12.79 8.75 -22.14
N ALA A 13 12.82 7.72 -23.01
CA ALA A 13 11.96 6.54 -22.88
C ALA A 13 12.35 5.64 -21.67
N ASP A 14 13.60 5.71 -21.21
CA ASP A 14 14.08 4.91 -20.07
C ASP A 14 13.88 5.63 -18.73
N ARG A 15 13.44 6.88 -18.75
CA ARG A 15 13.09 7.60 -17.53
C ARG A 15 11.71 7.20 -17.07
N LEU A 16 11.61 6.90 -15.78
CA LEU A 16 10.33 6.62 -15.17
C LEU A 16 9.52 7.91 -15.02
N TRP A 17 8.25 7.83 -15.36
CA TRP A 17 7.31 8.92 -15.12
C TRP A 17 6.88 8.89 -13.66
N ALA A 18 6.72 10.09 -13.07
CA ALA A 18 6.13 10.17 -11.73
C ALA A 18 4.72 9.58 -11.74
N THR A 19 4.42 8.75 -10.74
CA THR A 19 3.07 8.26 -10.52
C THR A 19 2.13 9.45 -10.32
N PRO A 20 1.04 9.55 -11.08
CA PRO A 20 0.12 10.68 -10.96
C PRO A 20 -0.47 10.79 -9.56
N ALA A 21 -0.56 12.01 -9.06
CA ALA A 21 -1.29 12.27 -7.82
C ALA A 21 -2.79 12.10 -8.04
N GLN A 22 -3.47 11.53 -7.07
CA GLN A 22 -4.91 11.38 -7.02
C GLN A 22 -5.43 12.02 -5.73
N VAL A 23 -6.72 12.34 -5.69
CA VAL A 23 -7.34 12.80 -4.46
C VAL A 23 -7.33 11.67 -3.42
N GLU A 24 -7.04 12.02 -2.16
CA GLU A 24 -6.98 11.07 -1.05
C GLU A 24 -8.33 10.41 -0.77
N GLY A 25 -9.43 11.09 -1.08
CA GLY A 25 -10.76 10.66 -0.70
C GLY A 25 -11.09 11.05 0.75
N PRO A 26 -12.31 10.70 1.22
CA PRO A 26 -12.79 11.20 2.51
C PRO A 26 -12.44 10.31 3.71
N TYR A 27 -11.87 9.12 3.51
CA TYR A 27 -11.79 8.09 4.55
C TYR A 27 -10.38 7.69 4.95
N TYR A 28 -9.39 8.54 4.74
CA TYR A 28 -8.11 8.40 5.42
C TYR A 28 -8.35 8.42 6.94
N PRO A 29 -7.70 7.56 7.73
CA PRO A 29 -8.00 7.46 9.16
C PRO A 29 -7.98 8.81 9.87
N ALA A 30 -9.08 9.12 10.59
CA ALA A 30 -9.19 10.36 11.36
C ALA A 30 -8.33 10.33 12.63
N VAL A 31 -8.05 9.13 13.13
CA VAL A 31 -7.21 8.87 14.29
C VAL A 31 -6.19 7.80 13.88
N GLU A 32 -4.96 7.94 14.32
CA GLU A 32 -3.91 6.98 14.00
C GLU A 32 -4.33 5.57 14.46
N PRO A 33 -4.38 4.59 13.52
CA PRO A 33 -4.73 3.21 13.87
C PRO A 33 -3.69 2.58 14.81
N LYS A 34 -4.18 1.81 15.78
CA LYS A 34 -3.31 1.07 16.70
C LYS A 34 -2.61 -0.10 15.99
N GLU A 35 -3.37 -0.81 15.15
CA GLU A 35 -2.85 -1.86 14.30
C GLU A 35 -2.72 -1.31 12.87
N LYS A 36 -1.50 -1.33 12.33
CA LYS A 36 -1.20 -0.74 11.03
C LYS A 36 -0.03 -1.43 10.35
N ASP A 37 0.12 -2.73 10.58
CA ASP A 37 1.17 -3.53 9.94
C ASP A 37 0.80 -3.91 8.49
N TRP A 38 1.63 -4.74 7.89
CA TRP A 38 1.48 -5.21 6.51
C TRP A 38 0.31 -6.18 6.30
N ASN A 39 -0.15 -6.84 7.38
CA ASN A 39 -1.17 -7.88 7.30
C ASN A 39 -2.53 -7.35 7.76
N LEU A 40 -3.37 -6.96 6.81
CA LEU A 40 -4.69 -6.41 7.09
C LEU A 40 -5.75 -7.49 7.34
N LEU A 41 -5.42 -8.78 7.16
CA LEU A 41 -6.40 -9.87 7.27
C LEU A 41 -6.70 -10.31 8.70
N LYS A 42 -5.95 -9.82 9.68
CA LYS A 42 -6.11 -10.21 11.07
C LYS A 42 -6.00 -8.99 11.98
N THR A 43 -6.79 -9.01 13.03
CA THR A 43 -6.73 -8.02 14.11
C THR A 43 -6.82 -8.71 15.46
N ALA A 44 -6.31 -8.06 16.51
CA ALA A 44 -6.50 -8.55 17.87
C ALA A 44 -7.98 -8.51 18.29
N GLN A 45 -8.72 -7.50 17.86
CA GLN A 45 -10.15 -7.35 18.15
C GLN A 45 -10.99 -8.48 17.52
N GLY A 46 -10.58 -9.00 16.37
CA GLY A 46 -11.19 -10.14 15.70
C GLY A 46 -10.72 -11.50 16.19
N ASN A 47 -9.96 -11.56 17.29
CA ASN A 47 -9.37 -12.79 17.84
C ASN A 47 -8.47 -13.52 16.83
N ASN A 48 -7.80 -12.79 15.95
CA ASN A 48 -6.98 -13.31 14.86
C ASN A 48 -7.76 -14.20 13.87
N GLU A 49 -9.07 -14.11 13.82
CA GLU A 49 -9.87 -14.69 12.74
C GLU A 49 -9.60 -13.92 11.44
N LEU A 50 -9.70 -14.62 10.30
CA LEU A 50 -9.48 -13.99 9.01
C LEU A 50 -10.63 -13.04 8.67
N ALA A 51 -10.29 -11.89 8.12
CA ALA A 51 -11.24 -10.96 7.52
C ALA A 51 -12.02 -11.65 6.38
N ASP A 52 -13.28 -11.25 6.21
CA ASP A 52 -14.06 -11.66 5.05
C ASP A 52 -13.49 -11.07 3.77
N GLY A 53 -13.56 -11.83 2.70
CA GLY A 53 -13.15 -11.39 1.38
C GLY A 53 -12.12 -12.30 0.73
N ILE A 54 -11.74 -11.97 -0.48
CA ILE A 54 -10.74 -12.72 -1.23
C ILE A 54 -9.36 -12.16 -0.87
N PRO A 55 -8.45 -12.97 -0.29
CA PRO A 55 -7.11 -12.50 0.02
C PRO A 55 -6.36 -12.01 -1.23
N LEU A 56 -5.68 -10.89 -1.08
CA LEU A 56 -4.85 -10.27 -2.11
C LEU A 56 -3.49 -9.92 -1.53
N GLN A 57 -2.42 -10.37 -2.19
CA GLN A 57 -1.09 -9.86 -1.92
C GLN A 57 -0.83 -8.67 -2.85
N LEU A 58 -0.70 -7.51 -2.25
CA LEU A 58 -0.34 -6.27 -2.95
C LEU A 58 1.13 -6.01 -2.74
N GLU A 59 1.87 -5.86 -3.82
CA GLU A 59 3.30 -5.59 -3.76
C GLU A 59 3.75 -4.61 -4.83
N GLY A 60 4.86 -3.96 -4.60
CA GLY A 60 5.44 -3.02 -5.56
C GLY A 60 6.81 -2.53 -5.14
N LYS A 61 7.36 -1.64 -5.94
CA LYS A 61 8.63 -0.98 -5.70
C LYS A 61 8.47 0.53 -5.83
N ILE A 62 9.17 1.24 -4.97
CA ILE A 62 9.30 2.69 -5.05
C ILE A 62 10.68 3.00 -5.62
N LEU A 63 10.67 3.64 -6.76
CA LEU A 63 11.87 4.01 -7.49
C LEU A 63 11.87 5.51 -7.76
N ASP A 64 13.06 6.12 -7.85
CA ASP A 64 13.15 7.47 -8.37
C ASP A 64 13.03 7.47 -9.91
N HIS A 65 13.06 8.64 -10.53
CA HIS A 65 12.92 8.77 -11.98
C HIS A 65 14.09 8.13 -12.77
N ASN A 66 15.17 7.79 -12.14
CA ASN A 66 16.30 7.08 -12.73
C ASN A 66 16.24 5.57 -12.51
N GLY A 67 15.18 5.07 -11.85
CA GLY A 67 15.03 3.66 -11.54
C GLY A 67 15.80 3.20 -10.30
N VAL A 68 16.30 4.13 -9.50
CA VAL A 68 17.02 3.80 -8.26
C VAL A 68 16.02 3.57 -7.14
N PRO A 69 16.15 2.44 -6.40
CA PRO A 69 15.24 2.16 -5.28
C PRO A 69 15.28 3.22 -4.19
N ILE A 70 14.11 3.59 -3.68
CA ILE A 70 13.99 4.48 -2.53
C ILE A 70 13.78 3.61 -1.29
N VAL A 71 14.75 3.68 -0.38
CA VAL A 71 14.76 2.91 0.88
C VAL A 71 14.09 3.72 1.99
N GLY A 72 13.30 3.05 2.82
CA GLY A 72 12.65 3.69 3.98
C GLY A 72 11.49 4.60 3.64
N ALA A 73 10.95 4.52 2.43
CA ALA A 73 9.71 5.24 2.09
C ALA A 73 8.54 4.58 2.79
N THR A 74 7.70 5.36 3.44
CA THR A 74 6.47 4.87 4.06
C THR A 74 5.37 4.75 3.03
N ILE A 75 4.81 3.55 2.90
CA ILE A 75 3.64 3.28 2.07
C ILE A 75 2.47 3.02 2.99
N GLU A 76 1.39 3.72 2.77
CA GLU A 76 0.13 3.54 3.49
C GLU A 76 -0.95 3.09 2.53
N ILE A 77 -1.77 2.15 2.95
CA ILE A 77 -2.99 1.77 2.23
C ILE A 77 -4.18 1.82 3.17
N TRP A 78 -5.33 2.22 2.66
CA TRP A 78 -6.61 2.13 3.36
C TRP A 78 -7.68 1.76 2.37
N GLN A 79 -8.61 0.94 2.82
CA GLN A 79 -9.69 0.47 1.98
C GLN A 79 -10.92 0.08 2.82
N SER A 80 -12.06 -0.06 2.15
CA SER A 80 -13.25 -0.63 2.76
C SER A 80 -13.08 -2.13 3.01
N ASP A 81 -13.91 -2.67 3.90
CA ASP A 81 -14.05 -4.11 4.06
C ASP A 81 -14.77 -4.76 2.85
N ASN A 82 -14.98 -6.06 2.92
CA ASN A 82 -15.61 -6.83 1.84
C ASN A 82 -17.07 -6.40 1.56
N ASN A 83 -17.69 -5.66 2.45
CA ASN A 83 -19.05 -5.13 2.30
C ASN A 83 -19.07 -3.67 1.84
N GLY A 84 -17.93 -3.09 1.51
CA GLY A 84 -17.82 -1.71 1.11
C GLY A 84 -17.89 -0.71 2.25
N ILE A 85 -17.65 -1.15 3.48
CA ILE A 85 -17.73 -0.34 4.69
C ILE A 85 -16.33 0.15 5.08
N TYR A 86 -16.16 1.45 5.32
CA TYR A 86 -14.91 2.03 5.81
C TYR A 86 -14.91 2.18 7.32
N LYS A 87 -13.77 1.93 7.93
CA LYS A 87 -13.53 2.21 9.35
C LYS A 87 -13.22 3.69 9.54
N HIS A 88 -14.25 4.50 9.51
CA HIS A 88 -14.13 5.95 9.64
C HIS A 88 -15.40 6.54 10.27
N PRO A 89 -15.29 7.50 11.21
CA PRO A 89 -16.46 8.03 11.91
C PRO A 89 -17.49 8.70 11.00
N LYS A 90 -17.06 9.20 9.83
CA LYS A 90 -17.95 9.81 8.83
C LYS A 90 -18.47 8.83 7.78
N ALA A 91 -18.02 7.58 7.78
CA ALA A 91 -18.47 6.59 6.81
C ALA A 91 -19.83 6.01 7.20
N PRO A 92 -20.72 5.75 6.19
CA PRO A 92 -21.97 5.05 6.45
C PRO A 92 -21.70 3.65 7.03
N ARG A 93 -22.53 3.23 7.98
CA ARG A 93 -22.53 1.87 8.54
C ARG A 93 -21.21 1.45 9.19
N THR A 94 -20.37 2.40 9.61
CA THR A 94 -19.06 2.08 10.18
C THR A 94 -19.13 1.19 11.42
N ASP A 95 -20.27 1.17 12.11
CA ASP A 95 -20.56 0.26 13.22
C ASP A 95 -20.63 -1.21 12.78
N ARG A 96 -20.79 -1.48 11.48
CA ARG A 96 -20.83 -2.82 10.88
C ARG A 96 -19.51 -3.21 10.18
N PHE A 97 -18.48 -2.40 10.32
CA PHE A 97 -17.16 -2.71 9.77
C PHE A 97 -16.65 -4.05 10.30
N ASP A 98 -16.07 -4.88 9.44
CA ASP A 98 -15.50 -6.18 9.81
C ASP A 98 -14.34 -5.99 10.82
N GLN A 99 -14.58 -6.43 12.05
CA GLN A 99 -13.59 -6.29 13.13
C GLN A 99 -12.33 -7.15 12.94
N SER A 100 -12.40 -8.14 12.07
CA SER A 100 -11.24 -8.98 11.70
C SER A 100 -10.39 -8.35 10.60
N PHE A 101 -10.87 -7.26 9.98
CA PHE A 101 -10.15 -6.54 8.95
C PHE A 101 -9.49 -5.29 9.53
N GLN A 102 -8.18 -5.13 9.28
CA GLN A 102 -7.45 -3.98 9.79
C GLN A 102 -7.83 -2.67 9.08
N GLY A 103 -8.13 -2.75 7.79
CA GLY A 103 -8.61 -1.62 6.97
C GLY A 103 -7.57 -0.57 6.62
N PHE A 104 -6.45 -0.56 7.30
CA PHE A 104 -5.31 0.34 7.10
C PHE A 104 -4.03 -0.42 7.33
N GLY A 105 -3.02 -0.14 6.52
CA GLY A 105 -1.68 -0.70 6.70
C GLY A 105 -0.61 0.31 6.35
N ALA A 106 0.54 0.19 7.00
CA ALA A 106 1.70 1.02 6.75
C ALA A 106 2.96 0.17 6.79
N VAL A 107 3.82 0.32 5.81
CA VAL A 107 5.12 -0.35 5.74
C VAL A 107 6.19 0.60 5.22
N GLU A 108 7.43 0.31 5.51
CA GLU A 108 8.56 0.99 4.90
C GLU A 108 9.19 0.12 3.82
N THR A 109 9.63 0.74 2.75
CA THR A 109 10.36 0.05 1.68
C THR A 109 11.71 -0.46 2.17
N ASN A 110 12.12 -1.62 1.66
CA ASN A 110 13.42 -2.22 1.94
C ASN A 110 14.53 -1.65 1.04
N SER A 111 15.72 -2.27 1.07
CA SER A 111 16.89 -1.86 0.27
C SER A 111 16.64 -1.93 -1.25
N ASP A 112 15.69 -2.72 -1.71
CA ASP A 112 15.28 -2.82 -3.10
C ASP A 112 14.13 -1.87 -3.44
N GLY A 113 13.72 -1.00 -2.51
CA GLY A 113 12.54 -0.15 -2.66
C GLY A 113 11.22 -0.93 -2.62
N TYR A 114 11.26 -2.19 -2.23
CA TYR A 114 10.13 -3.11 -2.27
C TYR A 114 9.23 -2.96 -1.04
N TYR A 115 7.92 -3.08 -1.26
CA TYR A 115 6.90 -3.16 -0.22
C TYR A 115 5.89 -4.25 -0.53
N ARG A 116 5.22 -4.74 0.51
CA ARG A 116 4.19 -5.76 0.40
C ARG A 116 3.13 -5.58 1.47
N PHE A 117 1.87 -5.83 1.08
CA PHE A 117 0.73 -5.97 1.98
C PHE A 117 -0.02 -7.25 1.69
N LEU A 118 -0.68 -7.77 2.70
CA LEU A 118 -1.68 -8.81 2.58
C LEU A 118 -3.02 -8.20 2.98
N THR A 119 -3.95 -8.14 2.03
CA THR A 119 -5.25 -7.50 2.18
C THR A 119 -6.34 -8.29 1.48
N ILE A 120 -7.45 -7.69 1.18
CA ILE A 120 -8.55 -8.30 0.42
C ILE A 120 -8.76 -7.58 -0.89
N MET A 121 -9.32 -8.29 -1.87
CA MET A 121 -9.77 -7.68 -3.13
C MET A 121 -10.81 -6.60 -2.81
N PRO A 122 -10.64 -5.38 -3.36
CA PRO A 122 -11.61 -4.32 -3.17
C PRO A 122 -12.91 -4.59 -3.91
#